data_fd942aa86ca53425783134b4f893779a
#
_entry.id   fd942aa86ca53425783134b4f893779a
#
_cell.length_a   1.000
_cell.length_b   1.000
_cell.length_c   1.000
_cell.angle_alpha   90.00
_cell.angle_beta   90.00
_cell.angle_gamma   90.00
#
_symmetry.space_group_name_H-M   'P 1'
#
loop_
_entity.id
_entity.type
_entity.pdbx_description
1 polymer ?
#
loop_
_entity_poly.entity_id
_entity_poly.type
_entity_poly.pdbx_seq_one_letter_code
_entity_poly.pdbx_strand_id
1 'polypeptide(L)'
;WTATLEETTRTEPSWLRLSAYSGDAGKAQITIEILESNSSSESRFAKITIVCGSYRIAIEIEQKGHGSDNPDNPNDPDDPDTPPTDYKYVARVDYKLTDNREEGATTTVSQSFDYDEENRVARITENYHSTDEYSYKDNGTEIYTFDYTIANEVSVRTTDEAERLLYKISAKTDAKGRITETSSYDYDNGTPRLEGQETYTYTPEGRLSSLLSKYSYSSSSGLNQYSENKFYYTDGLLTRYTYYDSYEASYDPDYQPWEYSLPADECYPHRYAN
;
A
#
# COMPACT_ATOMS: atom_id res chain seq x y z
N TRP A 1 -4.35 19.68 11.88
CA TRP A 1 -5.27 19.03 10.93
C TRP A 1 -6.65 18.82 11.56
N THR A 2 -7.66 18.71 10.71
CA THR A 2 -9.01 18.32 11.12
C THR A 2 -9.52 17.20 10.23
N ALA A 3 -10.32 16.30 10.78
CA ALA A 3 -11.04 15.28 10.04
C ALA A 3 -12.55 15.46 10.25
N THR A 4 -13.33 15.34 9.20
CA THR A 4 -14.79 15.27 9.25
C THR A 4 -15.24 13.91 8.74
N LEU A 5 -16.23 13.36 9.37
CA LEU A 5 -16.87 12.09 9.01
C LEU A 5 -18.32 12.37 8.69
N GLU A 6 -18.74 12.06 7.46
CA GLU A 6 -20.09 12.33 6.96
C GLU A 6 -20.67 11.11 6.26
N GLU A 7 -21.92 10.82 6.49
CA GLU A 7 -22.72 9.90 5.68
C GLU A 7 -23.35 10.65 4.49
N THR A 8 -23.90 9.93 3.53
CA THR A 8 -24.55 10.51 2.33
C THR A 8 -25.61 11.57 2.68
N THR A 9 -26.17 11.51 3.89
CA THR A 9 -27.17 12.46 4.42
C THR A 9 -26.58 13.66 5.15
N ARG A 10 -25.26 13.85 5.19
CA ARG A 10 -24.51 14.89 5.92
C ARG A 10 -24.62 14.80 7.45
N THR A 11 -24.95 13.64 7.99
CA THR A 11 -24.92 13.35 9.42
C THR A 11 -23.72 12.45 9.72
N GLU A 12 -23.18 12.51 10.93
CA GLU A 12 -22.16 11.57 11.37
C GLU A 12 -22.75 10.16 11.43
N PRO A 13 -22.14 9.15 10.76
CA PRO A 13 -22.67 7.79 10.75
C PRO A 13 -22.58 7.16 12.15
N SER A 14 -23.62 6.46 12.57
CA SER A 14 -23.64 5.75 13.86
C SER A 14 -22.80 4.48 13.86
N TRP A 15 -22.54 3.92 12.68
CA TRP A 15 -21.88 2.62 12.49
C TRP A 15 -20.35 2.69 12.36
N LEU A 16 -19.81 3.91 12.31
CA LEU A 16 -18.39 4.20 12.06
C LEU A 16 -17.94 5.34 12.95
N ARG A 17 -16.73 5.28 13.49
CA ARG A 17 -16.10 6.44 14.15
C ARG A 17 -14.62 6.52 13.88
N LEU A 18 -14.06 7.72 14.08
CA LEU A 18 -12.62 7.97 14.05
C LEU A 18 -12.06 8.04 15.48
N SER A 19 -10.83 7.58 15.65
CA SER A 19 -10.12 7.71 16.94
C SER A 19 -9.78 9.16 17.30
N ALA A 20 -9.69 10.05 16.30
CA ALA A 20 -9.46 11.49 16.47
C ALA A 20 -10.04 12.28 15.30
N TYR A 21 -10.54 13.48 15.58
CA TYR A 21 -11.12 14.39 14.58
C TYR A 21 -10.25 15.66 14.36
N SER A 22 -9.20 15.84 15.14
CA SER A 22 -8.24 16.92 14.98
C SER A 22 -6.93 16.59 15.69
N GLY A 23 -5.88 17.29 15.34
CA GLY A 23 -4.57 17.19 16.00
C GLY A 23 -3.64 18.31 15.53
N ASP A 24 -2.48 18.38 16.18
CA ASP A 24 -1.44 19.34 15.84
C ASP A 24 -0.75 19.02 14.51
N ALA A 25 0.08 19.93 14.04
CA ALA A 25 0.91 19.70 12.87
C ALA A 25 1.93 18.58 13.14
N GLY A 26 2.12 17.68 12.19
CA GLY A 26 3.01 16.54 12.31
C GLY A 26 2.38 15.24 11.83
N LYS A 27 2.97 14.11 12.19
CA LYS A 27 2.41 12.78 11.90
C LYS A 27 1.30 12.47 12.89
N ALA A 28 0.15 12.01 12.39
CA ALA A 28 -0.95 11.53 13.20
C ALA A 28 -1.45 10.19 12.63
N GLN A 29 -1.89 9.32 13.52
CA GLN A 29 -2.60 8.09 13.16
C GLN A 29 -4.06 8.26 13.52
N ILE A 30 -4.94 8.05 12.55
CA ILE A 30 -6.39 8.01 12.77
C ILE A 30 -6.82 6.57 12.54
N THR A 31 -7.41 5.96 13.55
CA THR A 31 -8.01 4.64 13.44
C THR A 31 -9.49 4.81 13.08
N ILE A 32 -9.94 4.06 12.08
CA ILE A 32 -11.34 3.95 11.68
C ILE A 32 -11.90 2.73 12.41
N GLU A 33 -12.91 2.93 13.21
CA GLU A 33 -13.58 1.86 13.96
C GLU A 33 -14.98 1.64 13.41
N ILE A 34 -15.28 0.42 12.99
CA ILE A 34 -16.63 0.01 12.60
C ILE A 34 -17.35 -0.46 13.85
N LEU A 35 -18.43 0.20 14.20
CA LEU A 35 -19.20 -0.04 15.43
C LEU A 35 -20.31 -1.06 15.22
N GLU A 36 -20.87 -1.16 14.01
CA GLU A 36 -22.01 -2.00 13.71
C GLU A 36 -21.84 -2.66 12.34
N SER A 37 -22.25 -3.93 12.22
CA SER A 37 -22.42 -4.60 10.94
C SER A 37 -23.58 -4.00 10.15
N ASN A 38 -23.51 -4.04 8.81
CA ASN A 38 -24.62 -3.61 7.97
C ASN A 38 -25.61 -4.76 7.79
N SER A 39 -26.71 -4.73 8.53
CA SER A 39 -27.79 -5.72 8.42
C SER A 39 -28.78 -5.44 7.27
N SER A 40 -28.60 -4.34 6.52
CA SER A 40 -29.41 -4.04 5.33
C SER A 40 -28.92 -4.84 4.13
N SER A 41 -29.78 -5.11 3.16
CA SER A 41 -29.39 -5.66 1.85
C SER A 41 -28.65 -4.65 0.97
N GLU A 42 -28.66 -3.36 1.31
CA GLU A 42 -28.01 -2.30 0.55
C GLU A 42 -26.71 -1.87 1.22
N SER A 43 -25.70 -1.57 0.41
CA SER A 43 -24.44 -0.97 0.89
C SER A 43 -24.69 0.40 1.53
N ARG A 44 -23.94 0.72 2.58
CA ARG A 44 -23.92 2.05 3.17
C ARG A 44 -22.54 2.68 3.04
N PHE A 45 -22.51 4.00 2.95
CA PHE A 45 -21.32 4.75 2.61
C PHE A 45 -21.04 5.83 3.64
N ALA A 46 -19.77 6.06 3.93
CA ALA A 46 -19.31 7.18 4.71
C ALA A 46 -18.10 7.83 4.02
N LYS A 47 -17.94 9.14 4.23
CA LYS A 47 -16.84 9.93 3.70
C LYS A 47 -16.07 10.56 4.84
N ILE A 48 -14.77 10.31 4.86
CA ILE A 48 -13.83 10.98 5.75
C ILE A 48 -13.12 12.06 4.93
N THR A 49 -13.15 13.28 5.42
CA THR A 49 -12.37 14.38 4.82
C THR A 49 -11.35 14.86 5.84
N ILE A 50 -10.07 14.76 5.49
CA ILE A 50 -8.95 15.24 6.31
C ILE A 50 -8.41 16.50 5.66
N VAL A 51 -8.28 17.58 6.44
CA VAL A 51 -7.74 18.87 6.01
C VAL A 51 -6.54 19.23 6.86
N CYS A 52 -5.41 19.54 6.21
CA CYS A 52 -4.19 20.00 6.87
C CYS A 52 -3.62 21.19 6.09
N GLY A 53 -3.87 22.40 6.59
CA GLY A 53 -3.54 23.63 5.85
C GLY A 53 -4.31 23.71 4.52
N SER A 54 -3.59 23.76 3.42
CA SER A 54 -4.15 23.74 2.05
C SER A 54 -4.39 22.32 1.50
N TYR A 55 -3.93 21.28 2.19
CA TYR A 55 -4.09 19.88 1.75
C TYR A 55 -5.44 19.34 2.20
N ARG A 56 -6.09 18.60 1.30
CA ARG A 56 -7.34 17.91 1.56
C ARG A 56 -7.27 16.48 1.02
N ILE A 57 -7.59 15.51 1.87
CA ILE A 57 -7.73 14.11 1.51
C ILE A 57 -9.18 13.71 1.79
N ALA A 58 -9.82 13.04 0.83
CA ALA A 58 -11.13 12.45 1.01
C ALA A 58 -11.01 10.93 0.86
N ILE A 59 -11.57 10.19 1.83
CA ILE A 59 -11.61 8.72 1.86
C ILE A 59 -13.08 8.34 1.90
N GLU A 60 -13.54 7.54 0.94
CA GLU A 60 -14.88 6.98 0.94
C GLU A 60 -14.82 5.55 1.46
N ILE A 61 -15.73 5.21 2.35
CA ILE A 61 -15.85 3.89 2.98
C ILE A 61 -17.20 3.32 2.59
N GLU A 62 -17.17 2.15 2.00
CA GLU A 62 -18.36 1.35 1.74
C GLU A 62 -18.41 0.19 2.74
N GLN A 63 -19.56 0.00 3.37
CA GLN A 63 -19.89 -1.23 4.07
C GLN A 63 -21.01 -1.92 3.29
N LYS A 64 -20.68 -3.04 2.66
CA LYS A 64 -21.67 -3.83 1.89
C LYS A 64 -22.82 -4.24 2.79
N GLY A 65 -23.99 -4.27 2.20
CA GLY A 65 -25.18 -4.80 2.83
C GLY A 65 -25.09 -6.32 2.99
N HIS A 66 -25.88 -6.85 3.92
CA HIS A 66 -26.06 -8.29 4.05
C HIS A 66 -26.70 -8.80 2.75
N GLY A 67 -25.90 -9.48 1.91
CA GLY A 67 -26.37 -9.95 0.61
C GLY A 67 -27.53 -10.91 0.78
N SER A 68 -28.48 -10.84 -0.14
CA SER A 68 -29.64 -11.74 -0.19
C SER A 68 -29.14 -13.18 -0.08
N ASP A 69 -29.62 -13.86 0.94
CA ASP A 69 -29.37 -15.25 1.30
C ASP A 69 -29.18 -16.15 0.07
N ASN A 70 -27.96 -16.48 -0.24
CA ASN A 70 -27.66 -17.65 -1.05
C ASN A 70 -27.36 -18.78 -0.04
N PRO A 71 -28.28 -19.71 0.21
CA PRO A 71 -28.13 -20.76 1.23
C PRO A 71 -27.00 -21.77 0.93
N ASP A 72 -26.37 -21.65 -0.22
CA ASP A 72 -25.24 -22.47 -0.66
C ASP A 72 -23.89 -21.73 -0.67
N ASN A 73 -23.80 -20.53 -0.02
CA ASN A 73 -22.54 -19.83 0.10
C ASN A 73 -21.73 -20.34 1.32
N PRO A 74 -20.66 -21.12 1.13
CA PRO A 74 -19.87 -21.65 2.24
C PRO A 74 -19.10 -20.58 3.05
N ASN A 75 -19.24 -19.30 2.69
CA ASN A 75 -18.67 -18.16 3.40
C ASN A 75 -19.76 -17.26 4.03
N ASP A 76 -20.95 -17.82 4.33
CA ASP A 76 -21.98 -17.08 5.06
C ASP A 76 -21.49 -16.87 6.51
N PRO A 77 -21.27 -15.61 6.96
CA PRO A 77 -20.80 -15.34 8.32
C PRO A 77 -21.82 -15.72 9.40
N ASP A 78 -23.07 -16.01 9.03
CA ASP A 78 -24.13 -16.44 9.92
C ASP A 78 -24.34 -17.96 9.93
N ASP A 79 -23.53 -18.73 9.17
CA ASP A 79 -23.51 -20.19 9.27
C ASP A 79 -22.94 -20.58 10.65
N PRO A 80 -23.73 -21.23 11.53
CA PRO A 80 -23.29 -21.61 12.87
C PRO A 80 -22.12 -22.58 12.89
N ASP A 81 -21.79 -23.21 11.76
CA ASP A 81 -20.67 -24.13 11.60
C ASP A 81 -19.41 -23.44 11.03
N THR A 82 -19.51 -22.15 10.62
CA THR A 82 -18.36 -21.36 10.19
C THR A 82 -17.77 -20.61 11.39
N PRO A 83 -16.49 -20.77 11.73
CA PRO A 83 -15.87 -19.97 12.78
C PRO A 83 -16.03 -18.48 12.41
N PRO A 84 -16.42 -17.60 13.36
CA PRO A 84 -16.58 -16.18 13.08
C PRO A 84 -15.25 -15.60 12.59
N THR A 85 -15.15 -15.42 11.28
CA THR A 85 -14.04 -14.71 10.68
C THR A 85 -14.34 -13.23 10.78
N ASP A 86 -13.88 -12.62 11.85
CA ASP A 86 -13.99 -11.17 12.12
C ASP A 86 -13.10 -10.32 11.16
N TYR A 87 -12.71 -10.90 10.02
CA TYR A 87 -11.89 -10.22 9.04
C TYR A 87 -12.76 -9.34 8.13
N LYS A 88 -12.63 -8.04 8.32
CA LYS A 88 -13.23 -7.04 7.42
C LYS A 88 -12.23 -6.74 6.31
N TYR A 89 -12.58 -7.09 5.09
CA TYR A 89 -11.73 -6.84 3.93
C TYR A 89 -12.07 -5.49 3.31
N VAL A 90 -11.05 -4.81 2.81
CA VAL A 90 -11.21 -3.58 2.04
C VAL A 90 -11.72 -3.94 0.65
N ALA A 91 -12.96 -3.60 0.34
CA ALA A 91 -13.51 -3.84 -1.00
C ALA A 91 -13.11 -2.76 -2.01
N ARG A 92 -12.98 -1.51 -1.54
CA ARG A 92 -12.67 -0.36 -2.39
C ARG A 92 -12.01 0.76 -1.60
N VAL A 93 -11.08 1.46 -2.25
CA VAL A 93 -10.47 2.71 -1.76
C VAL A 93 -10.56 3.75 -2.88
N ASP A 94 -11.15 4.90 -2.59
CA ASP A 94 -11.16 6.05 -3.49
C ASP A 94 -10.42 7.21 -2.82
N TYR A 95 -9.49 7.84 -3.54
CA TYR A 95 -8.80 9.02 -3.04
C TYR A 95 -8.54 10.03 -4.15
N LYS A 96 -8.40 11.27 -3.75
CA LYS A 96 -8.10 12.39 -4.65
C LYS A 96 -6.86 13.11 -4.12
N LEU A 97 -5.86 13.20 -4.97
CA LEU A 97 -4.68 14.01 -4.74
C LEU A 97 -4.88 15.37 -5.42
N THR A 98 -4.53 16.44 -4.74
CA THR A 98 -4.52 17.80 -5.32
C THR A 98 -3.09 18.32 -5.24
N ASP A 99 -2.49 18.65 -6.36
CA ASP A 99 -1.19 19.32 -6.36
C ASP A 99 -1.40 20.83 -6.16
N ASN A 100 -0.83 21.36 -5.08
CA ASN A 100 -0.93 22.77 -4.76
C ASN A 100 0.12 23.62 -5.48
N ARG A 101 1.04 22.99 -6.19
CA ARG A 101 2.05 23.70 -7.00
C ARG A 101 1.48 24.17 -8.34
N GLU A 102 0.41 23.50 -8.81
CA GLU A 102 -0.33 23.88 -10.01
C GLU A 102 -1.81 24.07 -9.66
N GLU A 103 -2.31 25.27 -9.85
CA GLU A 103 -3.67 25.67 -9.46
C GLU A 103 -4.70 24.80 -10.19
N GLY A 104 -5.31 23.87 -9.46
CA GLY A 104 -6.40 23.00 -9.95
C GLY A 104 -6.01 21.62 -10.48
N ALA A 105 -4.72 21.26 -10.51
CA ALA A 105 -4.31 19.92 -10.89
C ALA A 105 -4.76 18.87 -9.86
N THR A 106 -5.46 17.85 -10.31
CA THR A 106 -5.98 16.80 -9.44
C THR A 106 -5.82 15.42 -10.06
N THR A 107 -5.44 14.44 -9.23
CA THR A 107 -5.48 13.03 -9.61
C THR A 107 -6.48 12.30 -8.72
N THR A 108 -7.45 11.64 -9.33
CA THR A 108 -8.38 10.74 -8.67
C THR A 108 -7.97 9.31 -8.93
N VAL A 109 -7.96 8.50 -7.88
CA VAL A 109 -7.65 7.08 -7.94
C VAL A 109 -8.76 6.29 -7.25
N SER A 110 -9.20 5.23 -7.90
CA SER A 110 -10.18 4.29 -7.38
C SER A 110 -9.58 2.89 -7.47
N GLN A 111 -9.44 2.21 -6.34
CA GLN A 111 -8.96 0.84 -6.26
C GLN A 111 -10.07 -0.07 -5.77
N SER A 112 -10.34 -1.16 -6.48
CA SER A 112 -11.19 -2.26 -6.02
C SER A 112 -10.36 -3.51 -5.78
N PHE A 113 -10.73 -4.29 -4.77
CA PHE A 113 -9.98 -5.45 -4.29
C PHE A 113 -10.84 -6.70 -4.38
N ASP A 114 -10.31 -7.74 -5.04
CA ASP A 114 -10.87 -9.08 -5.05
C ASP A 114 -9.97 -10.01 -4.23
N TYR A 115 -10.57 -10.99 -3.55
CA TYR A 115 -9.89 -11.92 -2.66
C TYR A 115 -10.06 -13.36 -3.14
N ASP A 116 -9.08 -14.21 -2.87
CA ASP A 116 -9.16 -15.65 -3.12
C ASP A 116 -9.89 -16.38 -1.97
N GLU A 117 -9.99 -17.70 -2.11
CA GLU A 117 -10.66 -18.57 -1.13
C GLU A 117 -9.94 -18.60 0.24
N GLU A 118 -8.65 -18.28 0.28
CA GLU A 118 -7.85 -18.12 1.50
C GLU A 118 -7.87 -16.70 2.04
N ASN A 119 -8.72 -15.83 1.49
CA ASN A 119 -8.87 -14.43 1.89
C ASN A 119 -7.60 -13.56 1.66
N ARG A 120 -6.77 -13.93 0.71
CA ARG A 120 -5.64 -13.12 0.25
C ARG A 120 -6.08 -12.26 -0.93
N VAL A 121 -5.47 -11.09 -1.10
CA VAL A 121 -5.74 -10.24 -2.27
C VAL A 121 -5.38 -11.02 -3.54
N ALA A 122 -6.37 -11.32 -4.38
CA ALA A 122 -6.17 -12.00 -5.66
C ALA A 122 -6.02 -11.01 -6.81
N ARG A 123 -6.71 -9.86 -6.71
CA ARG A 123 -6.69 -8.84 -7.75
C ARG A 123 -6.94 -7.45 -7.15
N ILE A 124 -6.25 -6.44 -7.70
CA ILE A 124 -6.57 -5.03 -7.50
C ILE A 124 -6.82 -4.43 -8.88
N THR A 125 -7.93 -3.72 -9.04
CA THR A 125 -8.19 -2.89 -10.22
C THR A 125 -8.08 -1.44 -9.82
N GLU A 126 -7.11 -0.73 -10.38
CA GLU A 126 -6.86 0.68 -10.13
C GLU A 126 -7.28 1.49 -11.36
N ASN A 127 -8.22 2.40 -11.17
CA ASN A 127 -8.59 3.40 -12.16
C ASN A 127 -8.04 4.75 -11.71
N TYR A 128 -7.33 5.42 -12.59
CA TYR A 128 -6.77 6.74 -12.30
C TYR A 128 -7.17 7.75 -13.37
N HIS A 129 -7.43 8.97 -12.92
CA HIS A 129 -7.76 10.09 -13.77
C HIS A 129 -7.04 11.33 -13.26
N SER A 130 -6.13 11.88 -14.08
CA SER A 130 -5.41 13.11 -13.80
C SER A 130 -5.90 14.24 -14.70
N THR A 131 -6.05 15.42 -14.12
CA THR A 131 -6.28 16.66 -14.86
C THR A 131 -4.99 17.45 -15.09
N ASP A 132 -3.86 16.96 -14.59
CA ASP A 132 -2.54 17.52 -14.78
C ASP A 132 -1.96 17.02 -16.10
N GLU A 133 -1.68 17.93 -17.05
CA GLU A 133 -1.06 17.59 -18.33
C GLU A 133 0.41 17.14 -18.24
N TYR A 134 1.05 17.37 -17.08
CA TYR A 134 2.39 16.90 -16.75
C TYR A 134 2.39 15.64 -15.88
N SER A 135 1.22 15.06 -15.64
CA SER A 135 1.12 13.84 -14.85
C SER A 135 1.88 12.69 -15.51
N TYR A 136 2.67 11.98 -14.71
CA TYR A 136 3.40 10.78 -15.17
C TYR A 136 2.47 9.63 -15.55
N LYS A 137 1.22 9.63 -15.11
CA LYS A 137 0.19 8.67 -15.47
C LYS A 137 -0.90 9.38 -16.27
N ASP A 138 -1.03 9.00 -17.54
CA ASP A 138 -2.22 9.29 -18.31
C ASP A 138 -3.45 8.61 -17.69
N ASN A 139 -4.64 9.05 -18.06
CA ASN A 139 -5.88 8.41 -17.62
C ASN A 139 -5.91 6.95 -18.06
N GLY A 140 -6.30 6.03 -17.17
CA GLY A 140 -6.34 4.62 -17.51
C GLY A 140 -6.68 3.70 -16.35
N THR A 141 -6.57 2.41 -16.63
CA THR A 141 -6.77 1.34 -15.66
C THR A 141 -5.53 0.46 -15.61
N GLU A 142 -5.06 0.15 -14.43
CA GLU A 142 -4.08 -0.88 -14.18
C GLU A 142 -4.72 -2.01 -13.37
N ILE A 143 -4.39 -3.24 -13.73
CA ILE A 143 -4.90 -4.45 -13.09
C ILE A 143 -3.73 -5.23 -12.53
N TYR A 144 -3.70 -5.39 -11.21
CA TYR A 144 -2.70 -6.16 -10.49
C TYR A 144 -3.31 -7.53 -10.16
N THR A 145 -2.68 -8.60 -10.62
CA THR A 145 -3.10 -9.97 -10.35
C THR A 145 -2.02 -10.65 -9.51
N PHE A 146 -2.42 -11.22 -8.39
CA PHE A 146 -1.55 -11.88 -7.42
C PHE A 146 -1.60 -13.39 -7.63
N ASP A 147 -0.44 -14.04 -7.62
CA ASP A 147 -0.28 -15.49 -7.76
C ASP A 147 0.50 -16.02 -6.55
N TYR A 148 -0.11 -16.96 -5.84
CA TYR A 148 0.40 -17.63 -4.64
C TYR A 148 0.64 -19.12 -4.85
N THR A 149 0.67 -19.60 -6.10
CA THR A 149 0.74 -21.03 -6.41
C THR A 149 2.08 -21.67 -6.03
N ILE A 150 3.14 -20.86 -5.95
CA ILE A 150 4.47 -21.32 -5.55
C ILE A 150 4.66 -21.08 -4.05
N ALA A 151 4.98 -22.11 -3.29
CA ALA A 151 5.19 -21.98 -1.85
C ALA A 151 6.33 -21.01 -1.52
N ASN A 152 6.09 -20.09 -0.59
CA ASN A 152 7.01 -19.02 -0.19
C ASN A 152 7.38 -18.04 -1.33
N GLU A 153 6.52 -17.94 -2.33
CA GLU A 153 6.64 -16.94 -3.40
C GLU A 153 5.28 -16.30 -3.69
N VAL A 154 5.32 -14.98 -3.91
CA VAL A 154 4.16 -14.23 -4.41
C VAL A 154 4.61 -13.52 -5.68
N SER A 155 3.87 -13.69 -6.76
CA SER A 155 4.10 -12.88 -7.95
C SER A 155 2.91 -11.96 -8.24
N VAL A 156 3.22 -10.73 -8.63
CA VAL A 156 2.23 -9.72 -9.02
C VAL A 156 2.47 -9.37 -10.48
N ARG A 157 1.42 -9.48 -11.29
CA ARG A 157 1.42 -9.07 -12.69
C ARG A 157 0.56 -7.83 -12.82
N THR A 158 1.10 -6.79 -13.45
CA THR A 158 0.36 -5.57 -13.77
C THR A 158 0.05 -5.57 -15.27
N THR A 159 -1.21 -5.44 -15.61
CA THR A 159 -1.69 -5.34 -17.00
C THR A 159 -2.52 -4.07 -17.19
N ASP A 160 -2.65 -3.61 -18.42
CA ASP A 160 -3.62 -2.59 -18.80
C ASP A 160 -5.02 -3.21 -19.05
N GLU A 161 -5.99 -2.38 -19.45
CA GLU A 161 -7.36 -2.81 -19.82
C GLU A 161 -7.40 -3.80 -20.99
N ALA A 162 -6.41 -3.78 -21.86
CA ALA A 162 -6.28 -4.69 -22.99
C ALA A 162 -5.54 -5.99 -22.63
N GLU A 163 -5.33 -6.25 -21.32
CA GLU A 163 -4.59 -7.40 -20.78
C GLU A 163 -3.12 -7.46 -21.23
N ARG A 164 -2.58 -6.37 -21.73
CA ARG A 164 -1.17 -6.29 -22.08
C ARG A 164 -0.36 -6.21 -20.80
N LEU A 165 0.60 -7.14 -20.63
CA LEU A 165 1.49 -7.18 -19.48
C LEU A 165 2.45 -5.99 -19.54
N LEU A 166 2.41 -5.15 -18.50
CA LEU A 166 3.23 -3.96 -18.34
C LEU A 166 4.41 -4.24 -17.40
N TYR A 167 4.13 -4.90 -16.29
CA TYR A 167 5.07 -5.07 -15.21
C TYR A 167 4.86 -6.39 -14.47
N LYS A 168 5.94 -6.94 -13.89
CA LYS A 168 5.87 -8.11 -13.00
C LYS A 168 6.81 -7.92 -11.83
N ILE A 169 6.32 -8.24 -10.64
CA ILE A 169 7.15 -8.39 -9.43
C ILE A 169 7.05 -9.85 -8.98
N SER A 170 8.18 -10.45 -8.62
CA SER A 170 8.23 -11.71 -7.89
C SER A 170 8.86 -11.45 -6.53
N ALA A 171 8.20 -11.88 -5.46
CA ALA A 171 8.66 -11.74 -4.08
C ALA A 171 8.81 -13.13 -3.45
N LYS A 172 9.98 -13.41 -2.86
CA LYS A 172 10.20 -14.60 -2.04
C LYS A 172 9.99 -14.26 -0.57
N THR A 173 9.43 -15.21 0.16
CA THR A 173 9.20 -15.08 1.59
C THR A 173 9.94 -16.14 2.39
N ASP A 174 10.25 -15.85 3.64
CA ASP A 174 10.74 -16.83 4.59
C ASP A 174 9.58 -17.67 5.19
N ALA A 175 9.92 -18.61 6.05
CA ALA A 175 8.93 -19.46 6.73
C ALA A 175 7.96 -18.69 7.67
N LYS A 176 8.20 -17.41 7.93
CA LYS A 176 7.32 -16.52 8.69
C LYS A 176 6.48 -15.61 7.79
N GLY A 177 6.54 -15.79 6.47
CA GLY A 177 5.83 -14.97 5.49
C GLY A 177 6.47 -13.59 5.22
N ARG A 178 7.70 -13.32 5.70
CA ARG A 178 8.36 -12.04 5.48
C ARG A 178 9.10 -12.04 4.15
N ILE A 179 8.99 -10.97 3.38
CA ILE A 179 9.70 -10.83 2.10
C ILE A 179 11.21 -10.84 2.35
N THR A 180 11.94 -11.71 1.63
CA THR A 180 13.40 -11.80 1.69
C THR A 180 14.08 -11.33 0.42
N GLU A 181 13.39 -11.41 -0.72
CA GLU A 181 13.90 -10.99 -2.02
C GLU A 181 12.73 -10.53 -2.88
N THR A 182 12.93 -9.47 -3.67
CA THR A 182 12.05 -9.12 -4.79
C THR A 182 12.84 -9.01 -6.08
N SER A 183 12.16 -9.29 -7.20
CA SER A 183 12.68 -9.01 -8.55
C SER A 183 11.59 -8.36 -9.37
N SER A 184 11.91 -7.23 -10.00
CA SER A 184 10.99 -6.46 -10.81
C SER A 184 11.38 -6.50 -12.28
N TYR A 185 10.38 -6.69 -13.13
CA TYR A 185 10.54 -6.80 -14.58
C TYR A 185 9.58 -5.83 -15.26
N ASP A 186 10.12 -5.02 -16.15
CA ASP A 186 9.36 -4.25 -17.12
C ASP A 186 9.16 -5.06 -18.41
N TYR A 187 8.02 -4.86 -19.08
CA TYR A 187 7.66 -5.54 -20.32
C TYR A 187 7.48 -4.54 -21.45
N ASP A 188 8.60 -4.03 -21.96
CA ASP A 188 8.56 -3.24 -23.19
C ASP A 188 8.41 -4.17 -24.40
N ASN A 189 7.34 -3.96 -25.18
CA ASN A 189 7.00 -4.77 -26.36
C ASN A 189 6.93 -6.30 -26.10
N GLY A 190 6.49 -6.67 -24.89
CA GLY A 190 6.30 -8.07 -24.48
C GLY A 190 7.58 -8.82 -24.11
N THR A 191 8.74 -8.17 -24.14
CA THR A 191 10.02 -8.76 -23.73
C THR A 191 10.33 -8.36 -22.27
N PRO A 192 10.54 -9.33 -21.35
CA PRO A 192 10.89 -9.00 -19.97
C PRO A 192 12.29 -8.41 -19.88
N ARG A 193 12.39 -7.29 -19.18
CA ARG A 193 13.65 -6.66 -18.82
C ARG A 193 13.72 -6.56 -17.28
N LEU A 194 14.75 -7.16 -16.69
CA LEU A 194 14.96 -7.04 -15.25
C LEU A 194 15.37 -5.60 -14.91
N GLU A 195 14.57 -4.92 -14.10
CA GLU A 195 14.79 -3.53 -13.70
C GLU A 195 15.43 -3.39 -12.33
N GLY A 196 15.05 -4.28 -11.40
CA GLY A 196 15.53 -4.22 -10.03
C GLY A 196 15.48 -5.56 -9.32
N GLN A 197 16.34 -5.67 -8.33
CA GLN A 197 16.31 -6.74 -7.34
C GLN A 197 16.52 -6.14 -5.97
N GLU A 198 15.75 -6.61 -4.98
CA GLU A 198 15.91 -6.19 -3.60
C GLU A 198 16.12 -7.40 -2.72
N THR A 199 16.95 -7.24 -1.70
CA THR A 199 17.19 -8.25 -0.68
C THR A 199 16.93 -7.64 0.68
N TYR A 200 16.10 -8.31 1.46
CA TYR A 200 15.67 -7.89 2.79
C TYR A 200 16.28 -8.80 3.83
N THR A 201 16.92 -8.24 4.85
CA THR A 201 17.38 -9.02 6.00
C THR A 201 16.71 -8.55 7.27
N TYR A 202 16.59 -9.44 8.23
CA TYR A 202 15.85 -9.18 9.46
C TYR A 202 16.69 -9.49 10.69
N THR A 203 16.44 -8.77 11.76
CA THR A 203 16.98 -9.10 13.09
C THR A 203 16.37 -10.41 13.60
N PRO A 204 16.96 -11.07 14.62
CA PRO A 204 16.36 -12.24 15.26
C PRO A 204 14.92 -12.00 15.76
N GLU A 205 14.61 -10.76 16.18
CA GLU A 205 13.28 -10.33 16.64
C GLU A 205 12.30 -10.07 15.49
N GLY A 206 12.76 -10.17 14.22
CA GLY A 206 11.92 -10.05 13.04
C GLY A 206 11.79 -8.64 12.46
N ARG A 207 12.59 -7.68 12.92
CA ARG A 207 12.61 -6.33 12.35
C ARG A 207 13.51 -6.25 11.13
N LEU A 208 13.17 -5.42 10.15
CA LEU A 208 14.04 -5.18 8.99
C LEU A 208 15.39 -4.60 9.45
N SER A 209 16.48 -5.30 9.17
CA SER A 209 17.84 -4.86 9.51
C SER A 209 18.59 -4.26 8.34
N SER A 210 18.35 -4.74 7.11
CA SER A 210 18.84 -4.07 5.90
C SER A 210 17.96 -4.31 4.69
N LEU A 211 18.04 -3.38 3.75
CA LEU A 211 17.50 -3.46 2.40
C LEU A 211 18.62 -3.14 1.43
N LEU A 212 18.98 -4.11 0.60
CA LEU A 212 19.90 -3.95 -0.52
C LEU A 212 19.10 -3.92 -1.81
N SER A 213 19.11 -2.80 -2.52
CA SER A 213 18.47 -2.63 -3.82
C SER A 213 19.53 -2.59 -4.92
N LYS A 214 19.40 -3.47 -5.92
CA LYS A 214 20.22 -3.46 -7.14
C LYS A 214 19.39 -2.92 -8.29
N TYR A 215 19.97 -2.04 -9.08
CA TYR A 215 19.26 -1.39 -10.17
C TYR A 215 20.20 -1.10 -11.35
N SER A 216 19.61 -0.71 -12.48
CA SER A 216 20.34 -0.26 -13.65
C SER A 216 20.05 1.21 -13.91
N TYR A 217 21.10 2.00 -14.09
CA TYR A 217 20.93 3.41 -14.48
C TYR A 217 20.70 3.57 -15.99
N SER A 218 21.05 2.57 -16.78
CA SER A 218 20.82 2.57 -18.23
C SER A 218 20.25 1.23 -18.68
N SER A 219 19.31 1.27 -19.62
CA SER A 219 18.60 0.11 -20.15
C SER A 219 19.50 -0.99 -20.76
N SER A 220 20.77 -0.71 -20.98
CA SER A 220 21.71 -1.63 -21.66
C SER A 220 22.71 -2.32 -20.74
N SER A 221 22.81 -1.96 -19.46
CA SER A 221 23.95 -2.34 -18.60
C SER A 221 23.66 -3.43 -17.56
N GLY A 222 22.42 -3.93 -17.49
CA GLY A 222 22.02 -4.85 -16.41
C GLY A 222 22.05 -4.18 -15.02
N LEU A 223 21.87 -4.94 -13.96
CA LEU A 223 21.88 -4.44 -12.57
C LEU A 223 23.32 -4.20 -12.10
N ASN A 224 23.89 -3.05 -12.43
CA ASN A 224 25.29 -2.70 -12.18
C ASN A 224 25.49 -1.70 -11.03
N GLN A 225 24.43 -1.20 -10.46
CA GLN A 225 24.43 -0.27 -9.32
C GLN A 225 23.61 -0.83 -8.17
N TYR A 226 23.87 -0.32 -6.97
CA TYR A 226 23.12 -0.71 -5.79
C TYR A 226 23.04 0.44 -4.78
N SER A 227 22.00 0.40 -3.99
CA SER A 227 21.88 1.17 -2.75
C SER A 227 21.64 0.23 -1.57
N GLU A 228 22.14 0.61 -0.40
CA GLU A 228 21.96 -0.15 0.83
C GLU A 228 21.44 0.74 1.94
N ASN A 229 20.31 0.32 2.54
CA ASN A 229 19.78 0.89 3.77
C ASN A 229 20.06 -0.07 4.92
N LYS A 230 20.56 0.43 6.06
CA LYS A 230 20.71 -0.33 7.31
C LYS A 230 19.91 0.35 8.41
N PHE A 231 19.20 -0.45 9.18
CA PHE A 231 18.29 0.00 10.22
C PHE A 231 18.76 -0.48 11.59
N TYR A 232 18.84 0.44 12.55
CA TYR A 232 19.35 0.18 13.90
C TYR A 232 18.28 0.47 14.93
N TYR A 233 18.10 -0.47 15.85
CA TYR A 233 17.04 -0.43 16.85
C TYR A 233 17.63 -0.41 18.25
N THR A 234 17.02 0.40 19.14
CA THR A 234 17.27 0.42 20.57
C THR A 234 15.93 0.28 21.30
N ASP A 235 15.83 -0.65 22.23
CA ASP A 235 14.60 -0.95 22.97
C ASP A 235 13.37 -1.15 22.09
N GLY A 236 13.59 -1.70 20.89
CA GLY A 236 12.52 -1.97 19.96
C GLY A 236 12.12 -0.82 19.05
N LEU A 237 12.68 0.35 19.22
CA LEU A 237 12.43 1.53 18.39
C LEU A 237 13.55 1.70 17.38
N LEU A 238 13.20 2.11 16.14
CA LEU A 238 14.18 2.52 15.15
C LEU A 238 14.82 3.84 15.62
N THR A 239 16.13 3.81 15.86
CA THR A 239 16.85 4.98 16.39
C THR A 239 17.80 5.59 15.37
N ARG A 240 18.20 4.81 14.38
CA ARG A 240 19.14 5.28 13.35
C ARG A 240 18.94 4.46 12.07
N TYR A 241 19.16 5.06 10.91
CA TYR A 241 19.39 4.33 9.68
C TYR A 241 20.51 4.97 8.88
N THR A 242 21.17 4.17 8.03
CA THR A 242 22.19 4.63 7.09
C THR A 242 21.73 4.31 5.67
N TYR A 243 22.11 5.17 4.74
CA TYR A 243 21.87 4.99 3.30
C TYR A 243 23.20 5.14 2.57
N TYR A 244 23.50 4.17 1.72
CA TYR A 244 24.64 4.18 0.80
C TYR A 244 24.14 4.02 -0.63
N ASP A 245 24.73 4.76 -1.58
CA ASP A 245 24.47 4.64 -3.01
C ASP A 245 25.77 4.50 -3.79
N SER A 246 25.89 3.40 -4.56
CA SER A 246 27.10 3.10 -5.33
C SER A 246 27.29 4.04 -6.52
N TYR A 247 26.21 4.63 -7.04
CA TYR A 247 26.28 5.60 -8.13
C TYR A 247 26.87 6.92 -7.61
N GLU A 248 26.36 7.46 -6.52
CA GLU A 248 26.93 8.66 -5.91
C GLU A 248 28.40 8.46 -5.51
N ALA A 249 28.71 7.33 -4.88
CA ALA A 249 30.09 6.96 -4.52
C ALA A 249 31.05 6.86 -5.72
N SER A 250 30.54 6.63 -6.93
CA SER A 250 31.37 6.57 -8.14
C SER A 250 31.86 7.93 -8.61
N TYR A 251 31.18 9.01 -8.23
CA TYR A 251 31.54 10.39 -8.59
C TYR A 251 32.27 11.14 -7.47
N ASP A 252 32.15 10.68 -6.24
CA ASP A 252 32.79 11.29 -5.07
C ASP A 252 33.62 10.25 -4.33
N PRO A 253 34.96 10.29 -4.47
CA PRO A 253 35.87 9.37 -3.76
C PRO A 253 35.80 9.48 -2.24
N ASP A 254 35.31 10.61 -1.71
CA ASP A 254 35.19 10.86 -0.28
C ASP A 254 33.72 10.60 0.20
N TYR A 255 32.87 10.07 -0.66
CA TYR A 255 31.49 9.76 -0.35
C TYR A 255 31.39 8.83 0.87
N GLN A 256 30.61 9.25 1.84
CA GLN A 256 30.27 8.48 3.02
C GLN A 256 28.79 8.16 3.03
N PRO A 257 28.37 7.00 3.56
CA PRO A 257 26.96 6.72 3.75
C PRO A 257 26.27 7.84 4.53
N TRP A 258 25.10 8.23 4.09
CA TRP A 258 24.27 9.17 4.82
C TRP A 258 23.77 8.51 6.09
N GLU A 259 23.88 9.21 7.20
CA GLU A 259 23.44 8.73 8.50
C GLU A 259 22.31 9.63 9.04
N TYR A 260 21.21 9.01 9.41
CA TYR A 260 20.06 9.66 10.02
C TYR A 260 19.83 9.10 11.41
N SER A 261 20.00 9.93 12.42
CA SER A 261 19.61 9.62 13.79
C SER A 261 18.21 10.17 14.04
N LEU A 262 17.33 9.32 14.54
CA LEU A 262 15.98 9.72 14.92
C LEU A 262 15.99 10.17 16.37
N PRO A 263 15.51 11.38 16.69
CA PRO A 263 15.33 11.82 18.06
C PRO A 263 14.43 10.85 18.84
N ALA A 264 14.62 10.74 20.14
CA ALA A 264 13.89 9.79 20.97
C ALA A 264 12.37 10.01 20.95
N ASP A 265 11.92 11.24 20.74
CA ASP A 265 10.53 11.65 20.59
C ASP A 265 9.96 11.39 19.16
N GLU A 266 10.84 11.16 18.18
CA GLU A 266 10.48 10.78 16.82
C GLU A 266 10.69 9.28 16.53
N CYS A 267 11.15 8.50 17.51
CA CYS A 267 11.34 7.06 17.38
C CYS A 267 9.98 6.36 17.38
N TYR A 268 9.52 5.95 16.19
CA TYR A 268 8.26 5.19 16.05
C TYR A 268 8.54 3.68 16.11
N PRO A 269 7.69 2.91 16.81
CA PRO A 269 7.70 1.47 16.64
C PRO A 269 7.28 1.16 15.19
N HIS A 270 8.24 0.82 14.34
CA HIS A 270 7.93 0.24 13.03
C HIS A 270 7.28 -1.13 13.27
N ARG A 271 5.98 -1.14 13.43
CA ARG A 271 5.20 -2.34 13.19
C ARG A 271 5.03 -2.43 11.67
N TYR A 272 5.91 -3.18 11.03
CA TYR A 272 5.51 -3.83 9.80
C TYR A 272 4.46 -4.85 10.25
N ALA A 273 3.19 -4.48 10.10
CA ALA A 273 2.11 -5.44 10.25
C ALA A 273 2.34 -6.51 9.19
N ASN A 274 2.39 -7.76 9.65
CA ASN A 274 2.30 -8.91 8.79
C ASN A 274 0.98 -8.89 8.05
#